data_3c33aef2ac538131cd2d89e781177aca
#
_entry.id   3c33aef2ac538131cd2d89e781177aca
#
_cell.length_a   1.000
_cell.length_b   1.000
_cell.length_c   1.000
_cell.angle_alpha   90.00
_cell.angle_beta   90.00
_cell.angle_gamma   90.00
#
_symmetry.space_group_name_H-M   'P 1'
#
loop_
_entity.id
_entity.type
_entity.pdbx_description
1 polymer ?
#
loop_
_entity_poly.entity_id
_entity_poly.type
_entity_poly.pdbx_seq_one_letter_code
_entity_poly.pdbx_strand_id
1 'polypeptide(L)'
;MKETFIARLLATAITLAAVNAQAQGTAAAAAPAGLYAAFGERTGIAALMDDFVLRLKADKRTAPFFEKSNLSELARGLTEQLCMLSGGPCKYTGASMKKVHDDLDIRRRDFNALVEVLQDTMDAKGIPFSAQNRMLALLAPMHRDVVTKP
;
A
#
# COMPACT_ATOMS: atom_id res chain seq x y z
N MET A 1 -68.97 -50.77 -9.00
CA MET A 1 -68.35 -49.86 -9.96
C MET A 1 -68.44 -48.45 -9.40
N LYS A 2 -67.41 -47.99 -8.66
CA LYS A 2 -67.36 -46.65 -8.10
C LYS A 2 -65.88 -46.17 -8.19
N GLU A 3 -65.62 -45.37 -9.16
CA GLU A 3 -64.36 -44.69 -9.40
C GLU A 3 -64.23 -43.53 -8.46
N THR A 4 -63.20 -43.51 -7.59
CA THR A 4 -62.94 -42.43 -6.63
C THR A 4 -61.78 -41.62 -7.17
N PHE A 5 -62.06 -40.38 -7.64
CA PHE A 5 -61.10 -39.41 -8.07
C PHE A 5 -60.43 -38.76 -6.83
N ILE A 6 -59.13 -38.98 -6.66
CA ILE A 6 -58.34 -38.28 -5.66
C ILE A 6 -57.66 -37.08 -6.33
N ALA A 7 -58.14 -35.88 -6.00
CA ALA A 7 -57.53 -34.62 -6.40
C ALA A 7 -56.24 -34.40 -5.61
N ARG A 8 -55.08 -34.35 -6.27
CA ARG A 8 -53.78 -33.92 -5.69
C ARG A 8 -53.69 -32.41 -5.78
N LEU A 9 -53.74 -31.74 -4.65
CA LEU A 9 -53.35 -30.33 -4.47
C LEU A 9 -51.81 -30.24 -4.46
N LEU A 10 -51.23 -29.62 -5.48
CA LEU A 10 -49.86 -29.24 -5.53
C LEU A 10 -49.72 -27.86 -4.84
N ALA A 11 -49.18 -27.86 -3.64
CA ALA A 11 -48.78 -26.60 -2.94
C ALA A 11 -47.39 -26.22 -3.45
N THR A 12 -47.32 -25.18 -4.28
CA THR A 12 -46.07 -24.53 -4.68
C THR A 12 -45.61 -23.59 -3.58
N ALA A 13 -44.61 -24.01 -2.84
CA ALA A 13 -43.92 -23.15 -1.89
C ALA A 13 -42.96 -22.20 -2.66
N ILE A 14 -43.31 -20.90 -2.69
CA ILE A 14 -42.42 -19.84 -3.21
C ILE A 14 -41.47 -19.49 -2.10
N THR A 15 -40.21 -19.94 -2.18
CA THR A 15 -39.12 -19.50 -1.30
C THR A 15 -38.63 -18.13 -1.78
N LEU A 16 -38.92 -17.07 -1.02
CA LEU A 16 -38.29 -15.77 -1.19
C LEU A 16 -36.81 -15.90 -0.77
N ALA A 17 -35.90 -15.90 -1.72
CA ALA A 17 -34.49 -15.72 -1.47
C ALA A 17 -34.23 -14.25 -1.11
N ALA A 18 -34.00 -13.97 0.17
CA ALA A 18 -33.52 -12.66 0.61
C ALA A 18 -32.08 -12.46 0.10
N VAL A 19 -31.90 -11.59 -0.89
CA VAL A 19 -30.60 -11.14 -1.35
C VAL A 19 -30.03 -10.18 -0.29
N ASN A 20 -29.17 -10.68 0.57
CA ASN A 20 -28.37 -9.85 1.45
C ASN A 20 -27.36 -9.06 0.62
N ALA A 21 -27.68 -7.81 0.28
CA ALA A 21 -26.71 -6.83 -0.21
C ALA A 21 -25.76 -6.48 0.95
N GLN A 22 -24.65 -7.18 1.05
CA GLN A 22 -23.56 -6.79 1.95
C GLN A 22 -22.93 -5.53 1.36
N ALA A 23 -23.10 -4.43 2.06
CA ALA A 23 -22.36 -3.20 1.82
C ALA A 23 -20.85 -3.53 1.98
N GLN A 24 -20.13 -3.60 0.88
CA GLN A 24 -18.67 -3.68 0.87
C GLN A 24 -18.15 -2.32 1.31
N GLY A 25 -18.05 -2.16 2.64
CA GLY A 25 -17.23 -1.09 3.19
C GLY A 25 -15.83 -1.22 2.60
N THR A 26 -15.26 -0.12 2.13
CA THR A 26 -13.88 -0.02 1.68
C THR A 26 -12.95 -0.32 2.86
N ALA A 27 -12.74 -1.59 3.16
CA ALA A 27 -11.73 -2.02 4.12
C ALA A 27 -10.38 -1.55 3.58
N ALA A 28 -9.67 -0.73 4.35
CA ALA A 28 -8.26 -0.49 4.11
C ALA A 28 -7.60 -1.86 3.90
N ALA A 29 -6.91 -2.05 2.77
CA ALA A 29 -6.35 -3.35 2.42
C ALA A 29 -5.48 -3.83 3.58
N ALA A 30 -5.86 -4.96 4.19
CA ALA A 30 -5.09 -5.56 5.27
C ALA A 30 -3.68 -5.84 4.77
N ALA A 31 -2.68 -5.53 5.61
CA ALA A 31 -1.28 -5.76 5.26
C ALA A 31 -1.06 -7.24 4.88
N PRO A 32 -0.36 -7.53 3.77
CA PRO A 32 -0.14 -8.91 3.33
C PRO A 32 0.62 -9.71 4.39
N ALA A 33 0.11 -10.91 4.73
CA ALA A 33 0.74 -11.78 5.72
C ALA A 33 2.22 -12.00 5.38
N GLY A 34 3.10 -11.87 6.39
CA GLY A 34 4.54 -12.09 6.26
C GLY A 34 5.32 -10.99 5.54
N LEU A 35 4.69 -9.89 5.11
CA LEU A 35 5.41 -8.83 4.42
C LEU A 35 6.43 -8.13 5.34
N TYR A 36 6.05 -7.85 6.57
CA TYR A 36 6.94 -7.25 7.57
C TYR A 36 8.20 -8.09 7.80
N ALA A 37 8.04 -9.41 7.95
CA ALA A 37 9.17 -10.33 8.09
C ALA A 37 10.03 -10.39 6.82
N ALA A 38 9.42 -10.36 5.63
CA ALA A 38 10.16 -10.37 4.36
C ALA A 38 11.06 -9.15 4.15
N PHE A 39 10.74 -8.03 4.81
CA PHE A 39 11.58 -6.82 4.85
C PHE A 39 12.60 -6.80 5.99
N GLY A 40 12.75 -7.90 6.73
CA GLY A 40 13.67 -8.00 7.88
C GLY A 40 13.19 -7.23 9.10
N GLU A 41 11.88 -7.10 9.25
CA GLU A 41 11.22 -6.40 10.34
C GLU A 41 11.66 -4.92 10.44
N ARG A 42 11.49 -4.29 11.61
CA ARG A 42 11.85 -2.88 11.78
C ARG A 42 13.32 -2.60 11.47
N THR A 43 14.22 -3.49 11.84
CA THR A 43 15.66 -3.32 11.62
C THR A 43 16.02 -3.36 10.13
N GLY A 44 15.47 -4.33 9.39
CA GLY A 44 15.67 -4.43 7.94
C GLY A 44 15.07 -3.24 7.19
N ILE A 45 13.85 -2.81 7.58
CA ILE A 45 13.21 -1.62 7.01
C ILE A 45 14.04 -0.36 7.29
N ALA A 46 14.58 -0.18 8.50
CA ALA A 46 15.43 0.97 8.82
C ALA A 46 16.68 0.98 7.94
N ALA A 47 17.40 -0.14 7.82
CA ALA A 47 18.58 -0.24 6.96
C ALA A 47 18.26 -0.03 5.47
N LEU A 48 17.07 -0.40 5.02
CA LEU A 48 16.58 -0.11 3.66
C LEU A 48 16.35 1.38 3.49
N MET A 49 15.69 2.05 4.44
CA MET A 49 15.36 3.48 4.35
C MET A 49 16.59 4.38 4.48
N ASP A 50 17.57 4.00 5.30
CA ASP A 50 18.86 4.71 5.39
C ASP A 50 19.58 4.72 4.03
N ASP A 51 19.65 3.57 3.35
CA ASP A 51 20.26 3.48 2.01
C ASP A 51 19.41 4.22 0.96
N PHE A 52 18.09 4.07 1.02
CA PHE A 52 17.15 4.71 0.09
C PHE A 52 17.28 6.25 0.09
N VAL A 53 17.29 6.89 1.26
CA VAL A 53 17.40 8.36 1.32
C VAL A 53 18.75 8.87 0.82
N LEU A 54 19.84 8.11 1.00
CA LEU A 54 21.14 8.43 0.43
C LEU A 54 21.12 8.34 -1.10
N ARG A 55 20.48 7.30 -1.66
CA ARG A 55 20.32 7.14 -3.11
C ARG A 55 19.43 8.23 -3.72
N LEU A 56 18.34 8.62 -3.05
CA LEU A 56 17.49 9.73 -3.47
C LEU A 56 18.28 11.03 -3.59
N LYS A 57 19.18 11.30 -2.67
CA LYS A 57 20.04 12.48 -2.70
C LYS A 57 21.15 12.39 -3.74
N ALA A 58 21.57 11.19 -4.13
CA ALA A 58 22.58 10.96 -5.15
C ALA A 58 22.02 10.95 -6.59
N ASP A 59 20.77 10.56 -6.79
CA ASP A 59 20.13 10.55 -8.11
C ASP A 59 19.74 11.97 -8.54
N LYS A 60 20.26 12.42 -9.68
CA LYS A 60 20.03 13.78 -10.22
C LYS A 60 18.57 14.12 -10.46
N ARG A 61 17.71 13.12 -10.65
CA ARG A 61 16.27 13.29 -10.90
C ARG A 61 15.50 13.61 -9.62
N THR A 62 15.94 13.02 -8.49
CA THR A 62 15.28 13.15 -7.19
C THR A 62 15.98 14.13 -6.25
N ALA A 63 17.30 14.28 -6.35
CA ALA A 63 18.12 15.12 -5.47
C ALA A 63 17.55 16.52 -5.18
N PRO A 64 17.01 17.28 -6.17
CA PRO A 64 16.48 18.62 -5.94
C PRO A 64 15.38 18.68 -4.87
N PHE A 65 14.58 17.64 -4.74
CA PHE A 65 13.49 17.57 -3.76
C PHE A 65 13.98 17.32 -2.33
N PHE A 66 15.23 16.86 -2.16
CA PHE A 66 15.80 16.44 -0.88
C PHE A 66 16.97 17.32 -0.42
N GLU A 67 17.28 18.40 -1.13
CA GLU A 67 18.42 19.29 -0.81
C GLU A 67 18.36 19.83 0.62
N LYS A 68 17.17 20.24 1.06
CA LYS A 68 16.92 20.86 2.38
C LYS A 68 16.40 19.86 3.42
N SER A 69 16.26 18.59 3.05
CA SER A 69 15.68 17.57 3.93
C SER A 69 16.67 17.09 4.98
N ASN A 70 16.19 16.92 6.21
CA ASN A 70 16.91 16.15 7.22
C ASN A 70 16.77 14.66 6.90
N LEU A 71 17.83 14.06 6.35
CA LEU A 71 17.80 12.68 5.88
C LEU A 71 17.53 11.66 6.99
N SER A 72 18.02 11.90 8.21
CA SER A 72 17.78 11.00 9.35
C SER A 72 16.30 11.02 9.77
N GLU A 73 15.68 12.19 9.81
CA GLU A 73 14.24 12.30 10.10
C GLU A 73 13.40 11.71 8.99
N LEU A 74 13.77 11.91 7.73
CA LEU A 74 13.11 11.33 6.58
C LEU A 74 13.19 9.80 6.63
N ALA A 75 14.38 9.21 6.83
CA ALA A 75 14.56 7.77 6.95
C ALA A 75 13.74 7.18 8.10
N ARG A 76 13.73 7.85 9.26
CA ARG A 76 12.91 7.43 10.41
C ARG A 76 11.42 7.44 10.07
N GLY A 77 10.90 8.51 9.47
CA GLY A 77 9.49 8.62 9.08
C GLY A 77 9.07 7.55 8.07
N LEU A 78 9.91 7.32 7.05
CA LEU A 78 9.70 6.25 6.06
C LEU A 78 9.75 4.86 6.70
N THR A 79 10.67 4.64 7.67
CA THR A 79 10.74 3.38 8.43
C THR A 79 9.43 3.11 9.18
N GLU A 80 8.89 4.10 9.87
CA GLU A 80 7.62 3.97 10.59
C GLU A 80 6.46 3.69 9.62
N GLN A 81 6.43 4.38 8.48
CA GLN A 81 5.41 4.20 7.46
C GLN A 81 5.45 2.80 6.84
N LEU A 82 6.61 2.34 6.37
CA LEU A 82 6.74 1.03 5.76
C LEU A 82 6.51 -0.10 6.79
N CYS A 83 6.98 0.05 8.02
CA CYS A 83 6.71 -0.87 9.10
C CYS A 83 5.19 -1.00 9.34
N MET A 84 4.47 0.10 9.45
CA MET A 84 3.01 0.09 9.61
C MET A 84 2.31 -0.55 8.40
N LEU A 85 2.67 -0.17 7.19
CA LEU A 85 2.06 -0.67 5.96
C LEU A 85 2.29 -2.17 5.74
N SER A 86 3.45 -2.69 6.16
CA SER A 86 3.79 -4.12 6.06
C SER A 86 3.17 -5.00 7.14
N GLY A 87 2.42 -4.41 8.08
CA GLY A 87 1.78 -5.12 9.20
C GLY A 87 2.67 -5.26 10.42
N GLY A 88 3.72 -4.46 10.53
CA GLY A 88 4.55 -4.36 11.73
C GLY A 88 3.87 -3.55 12.86
N PRO A 89 4.46 -3.56 14.07
CA PRO A 89 3.86 -2.94 15.26
C PRO A 89 4.04 -1.41 15.33
N CYS A 90 4.49 -0.78 14.24
CA CYS A 90 4.77 0.65 14.20
C CYS A 90 3.49 1.47 13.99
N LYS A 91 3.56 2.74 14.39
CA LYS A 91 2.55 3.75 14.10
C LYS A 91 3.23 4.90 13.34
N TYR A 92 2.72 5.24 12.18
CA TYR A 92 3.14 6.43 11.47
C TYR A 92 2.50 7.66 12.12
N THR A 93 3.32 8.53 12.69
CA THR A 93 2.89 9.77 13.37
C THR A 93 3.25 11.03 12.59
N GLY A 94 3.81 10.87 11.39
CA GLY A 94 4.15 11.98 10.51
C GLY A 94 2.94 12.68 9.90
N ALA A 95 3.17 13.80 9.22
CA ALA A 95 2.13 14.50 8.49
C ALA A 95 1.63 13.66 7.29
N SER A 96 0.42 13.97 6.79
CA SER A 96 -0.14 13.26 5.63
C SER A 96 0.73 13.47 4.38
N MET A 97 0.70 12.50 3.46
CA MET A 97 1.43 12.57 2.19
C MET A 97 1.11 13.87 1.43
N LYS A 98 -0.17 14.23 1.35
CA LYS A 98 -0.60 15.49 0.73
C LYS A 98 0.11 16.70 1.36
N LYS A 99 0.11 16.82 2.69
CA LYS A 99 0.68 17.98 3.40
C LYS A 99 2.19 18.13 3.21
N VAL A 100 2.93 17.02 3.18
CA VAL A 100 4.40 17.06 3.04
C VAL A 100 4.88 17.24 1.61
N HIS A 101 4.00 17.12 0.61
CA HIS A 101 4.35 17.24 -0.80
C HIS A 101 3.68 18.42 -1.53
N ASP A 102 2.76 19.15 -0.85
CA ASP A 102 1.87 20.15 -1.48
C ASP A 102 2.63 21.23 -2.25
N ASP A 103 3.78 21.70 -1.73
CA ASP A 103 4.56 22.79 -2.31
C ASP A 103 5.80 22.33 -3.11
N LEU A 104 5.92 21.03 -3.41
CA LEU A 104 7.13 20.47 -4.03
C LEU A 104 7.09 20.41 -5.56
N ASP A 105 5.94 20.73 -6.19
CA ASP A 105 5.77 20.71 -7.64
C ASP A 105 6.14 19.38 -8.32
N ILE A 106 5.90 18.26 -7.62
CA ILE A 106 6.25 16.92 -8.07
C ILE A 106 5.40 16.52 -9.25
N ARG A 107 6.03 16.07 -10.32
CA ARG A 107 5.42 15.53 -11.52
C ARG A 107 5.46 14.01 -11.54
N ARG A 108 4.66 13.40 -12.40
CA ARG A 108 4.64 11.94 -12.57
C ARG A 108 6.04 11.35 -12.85
N ARG A 109 6.86 12.03 -13.65
CA ARG A 109 8.23 11.57 -13.94
C ARG A 109 9.11 11.54 -12.68
N ASP A 110 8.94 12.50 -11.80
CA ASP A 110 9.74 12.62 -10.56
C ASP A 110 9.32 11.53 -9.58
N PHE A 111 8.01 11.27 -9.49
CA PHE A 111 7.48 10.14 -8.73
C PHE A 111 7.99 8.79 -9.27
N ASN A 112 7.98 8.60 -10.59
CA ASN A 112 8.49 7.37 -11.20
C ASN A 112 9.99 7.18 -10.90
N ALA A 113 10.78 8.25 -10.98
CA ALA A 113 12.20 8.20 -10.62
C ALA A 113 12.41 7.74 -9.15
N LEU A 114 11.59 8.27 -8.22
CA LEU A 114 11.62 7.83 -6.83
C LEU A 114 11.29 6.33 -6.68
N VAL A 115 10.28 5.84 -7.40
CA VAL A 115 9.90 4.41 -7.38
C VAL A 115 11.02 3.53 -7.91
N GLU A 116 11.68 3.93 -9.00
CA GLU A 116 12.85 3.22 -9.54
C GLU A 116 13.99 3.14 -8.51
N VAL A 117 14.33 4.25 -7.85
CA VAL A 117 15.35 4.26 -6.79
C VAL A 117 14.97 3.34 -5.63
N LEU A 118 13.69 3.29 -5.26
CA LEU A 118 13.23 2.37 -4.21
C LEU A 118 13.36 0.90 -4.64
N GLN A 119 13.01 0.57 -5.89
CA GLN A 119 13.17 -0.78 -6.42
C GLN A 119 14.65 -1.21 -6.43
N ASP A 120 15.54 -0.36 -6.96
CA ASP A 120 16.98 -0.60 -6.96
C ASP A 120 17.53 -0.79 -5.54
N THR A 121 16.99 -0.05 -4.57
CA THR A 121 17.40 -0.19 -3.16
C THR A 121 16.92 -1.52 -2.58
N MET A 122 15.68 -1.92 -2.86
CA MET A 122 15.14 -3.22 -2.43
C MET A 122 15.91 -4.39 -3.05
N ASP A 123 16.29 -4.28 -4.33
CA ASP A 123 17.11 -5.27 -5.02
C ASP A 123 18.49 -5.38 -4.37
N ALA A 124 19.16 -4.26 -4.09
CA ALA A 124 20.45 -4.23 -3.42
C ALA A 124 20.42 -4.82 -2.01
N LYS A 125 19.29 -4.80 -1.33
CA LYS A 125 19.06 -5.43 -0.02
C LYS A 125 18.63 -6.90 -0.13
N GLY A 126 18.47 -7.44 -1.33
CA GLY A 126 18.07 -8.84 -1.54
C GLY A 126 16.63 -9.14 -1.14
N ILE A 127 15.76 -8.13 -1.12
CA ILE A 127 14.34 -8.33 -0.80
C ILE A 127 13.67 -9.09 -1.94
N PRO A 128 12.94 -10.20 -1.68
CA PRO A 128 12.30 -10.98 -2.73
C PRO A 128 11.36 -10.14 -3.60
N PHE A 129 11.41 -10.29 -4.91
CA PHE A 129 10.60 -9.52 -5.87
C PHE A 129 9.10 -9.54 -5.56
N SER A 130 8.57 -10.68 -5.09
CA SER A 130 7.18 -10.80 -4.68
C SER A 130 6.83 -9.92 -3.46
N ALA A 131 7.79 -9.71 -2.54
CA ALA A 131 7.62 -8.82 -1.40
C ALA A 131 7.72 -7.36 -1.83
N GLN A 132 8.64 -7.02 -2.74
CA GLN A 132 8.74 -5.68 -3.32
C GLN A 132 7.43 -5.26 -4.00
N ASN A 133 6.86 -6.10 -4.86
CA ASN A 133 5.59 -5.81 -5.53
C ASN A 133 4.43 -5.60 -4.55
N ARG A 134 4.38 -6.38 -3.47
CA ARG A 134 3.35 -6.19 -2.43
C ARG A 134 3.52 -4.85 -1.71
N MET A 135 4.74 -4.44 -1.41
CA MET A 135 5.01 -3.13 -0.81
C MET A 135 4.65 -2.00 -1.77
N LEU A 136 5.05 -2.09 -3.03
CA LEU A 136 4.72 -1.09 -4.05
C LEU A 136 3.19 -0.96 -4.24
N ALA A 137 2.45 -2.06 -4.18
CA ALA A 137 0.99 -2.04 -4.25
C ALA A 137 0.34 -1.29 -3.07
N LEU A 138 0.95 -1.33 -1.87
CA LEU A 138 0.50 -0.55 -0.70
C LEU A 138 0.83 0.93 -0.82
N LEU A 139 1.94 1.28 -1.49
CA LEU A 139 2.37 2.66 -1.71
C LEU A 139 1.67 3.33 -2.89
N ALA A 140 1.27 2.58 -3.91
CA ALA A 140 0.70 3.09 -5.15
C ALA A 140 -0.52 4.04 -4.97
N PRO A 141 -1.45 3.82 -4.03
CA PRO A 141 -2.56 4.75 -3.80
C PRO A 141 -2.11 6.16 -3.40
N MET A 142 -0.91 6.30 -2.82
CA MET A 142 -0.36 7.60 -2.37
C MET A 142 0.10 8.49 -3.54
N HIS A 143 0.22 7.93 -4.75
CA HIS A 143 0.57 8.69 -5.95
C HIS A 143 -0.26 9.98 -6.11
N ARG A 144 -1.55 9.93 -5.80
CA ARG A 144 -2.46 11.08 -5.92
C ARG A 144 -2.16 12.21 -4.95
N ASP A 145 -1.57 11.88 -3.80
CA ASP A 145 -1.23 12.84 -2.75
C ASP A 145 0.19 13.39 -2.91
N VAL A 146 1.05 12.69 -3.67
CA VAL A 146 2.46 13.04 -3.90
C VAL A 146 2.64 13.83 -5.19
N VAL A 147 1.96 13.44 -6.28
CA VAL A 147 2.05 14.17 -7.55
C VAL A 147 1.16 15.40 -7.50
N THR A 148 1.79 16.57 -7.43
CA THR A 148 1.12 17.87 -7.25
C THR A 148 1.03 18.67 -8.56
N LYS A 149 1.78 18.26 -9.61
CA LYS A 149 1.69 18.83 -10.96
C LYS A 149 1.38 17.79 -12.03
N PRO A 150 0.55 18.15 -13.04
CA PRO A 150 0.27 17.27 -14.19
C PRO A 150 1.52 17.03 -15.08
#